data_5791629215e3729a6a7ba260d02704f6
#
_entry.id   5791629215e3729a6a7ba260d02704f6
#
_cell.length_a   1.000
_cell.length_b   1.000
_cell.length_c   1.000
_cell.angle_alpha   90.00
_cell.angle_beta   90.00
_cell.angle_gamma   90.00
#
_symmetry.space_group_name_H-M   'P 1'
#
loop_
_entity.id
_entity.type
_entity.pdbx_description
1 polymer ?
#
loop_
_entity_poly.entity_id
_entity_poly.type
_entity_poly.pdbx_seq_one_letter_code
_entity_poly.pdbx_strand_id
1 'polypeptide(L)'
;MGKPTGFMEIDRQTSREIAPEERIKNFNEFHIPLHCDEQQAQGARCMDCGVPFCQSGMMIGGMASGCPLNNLIPEWNDLVYQGRWDLAAKRLIATNRYPEFTSRVCPALCEAACTCGMATGSPVAVKENERAIVEYGYESGTIHAVPPPARTGKRVAVVGTGPSGLSVADLLNKRGHKVTMYERADRVGGLLMYGIPNMKLEKWVIDRRVKILKDEGIEFITNADVGRDVSAEELKENYDAVVLCCGAKKPRDIGVPGRDAEGIYFAVDYLTSVTKSLLDSDFADGKAVTAKGKKVLVIGGGDTGNDCVGTAIRQGCTGIMQLEMMPCPPETRAPGNAWPEWPRVRKTDYGQQEAIAMFGRDPREYQTTVKEFYKNEAGQVCGALIARLESKVVDGRRMMVPTGEEFSVECDLVLIAAGFLGCESYVAEAFGVDMTPRGNVADVKYATSQPKVFVCGDMRRGQSLVVWALREGRDTAAVVDESLMGYTNL
;
A
#
# COMPACT_ATOMS: atom_id res chain seq x y z
N MET A 1 -15.50 -7.89 -27.90
CA MET A 1 -14.15 -7.43 -28.29
C MET A 1 -14.10 -5.93 -28.10
N GLY A 2 -13.05 -5.41 -27.50
CA GLY A 2 -12.85 -3.97 -27.31
C GLY A 2 -12.92 -3.20 -28.63
N LYS A 3 -12.94 -1.88 -28.58
CA LYS A 3 -12.89 -1.03 -29.77
C LYS A 3 -11.44 -0.92 -30.26
N PRO A 4 -11.01 -1.57 -31.35
CA PRO A 4 -9.60 -1.66 -31.73
C PRO A 4 -8.91 -0.30 -31.93
N THR A 5 -9.67 0.74 -32.28
CA THR A 5 -9.21 2.12 -32.52
C THR A 5 -9.57 3.09 -31.38
N GLY A 6 -10.23 2.62 -30.33
CA GLY A 6 -10.78 3.48 -29.27
C GLY A 6 -9.71 4.36 -28.60
N PHE A 7 -8.49 3.86 -28.39
CA PHE A 7 -7.37 4.61 -27.81
C PHE A 7 -6.85 5.76 -28.72
N MET A 8 -7.21 5.74 -30.01
CA MET A 8 -6.88 6.79 -30.98
C MET A 8 -7.98 7.84 -31.11
N GLU A 9 -9.22 7.49 -30.78
CA GLU A 9 -10.42 8.31 -30.97
C GLU A 9 -10.91 8.98 -29.69
N ILE A 10 -10.58 8.41 -28.53
CA ILE A 10 -11.07 8.83 -27.22
C ILE A 10 -9.88 9.25 -26.38
N ASP A 11 -9.90 10.47 -25.86
CA ASP A 11 -8.87 10.94 -24.95
C ASP A 11 -8.91 10.20 -23.60
N ARG A 12 -7.74 9.99 -23.00
CA ARG A 12 -7.65 9.44 -21.66
C ARG A 12 -8.19 10.43 -20.65
N GLN A 13 -9.14 9.99 -19.86
CA GLN A 13 -9.67 10.73 -18.71
C GLN A 13 -9.54 9.89 -17.44
N THR A 14 -9.32 10.57 -16.34
CA THR A 14 -9.34 10.01 -14.97
C THR A 14 -10.32 10.81 -14.14
N SER A 15 -10.64 10.33 -12.95
CA SER A 15 -11.42 11.09 -11.97
C SER A 15 -10.87 12.51 -11.84
N ARG A 16 -11.76 13.48 -11.74
CA ARG A 16 -11.40 14.86 -11.43
C ARG A 16 -10.96 14.93 -9.96
N GLU A 17 -10.03 15.81 -9.66
CA GLU A 17 -9.62 16.05 -8.29
C GLU A 17 -10.18 17.39 -7.80
N ILE A 18 -10.60 17.40 -6.53
CA ILE A 18 -10.91 18.66 -5.84
C ILE A 18 -9.62 19.49 -5.76
N ALA A 19 -9.73 20.79 -6.03
CA ALA A 19 -8.57 21.69 -6.00
C ALA A 19 -7.78 21.59 -4.70
N PRO A 20 -6.44 21.68 -4.74
CA PRO A 20 -5.60 21.52 -3.54
C PRO A 20 -6.03 22.38 -2.37
N GLU A 21 -6.37 23.66 -2.61
CA GLU A 21 -6.78 24.64 -1.60
C GLU A 21 -8.11 24.29 -0.91
N GLU A 22 -8.95 23.49 -1.59
CA GLU A 22 -10.22 23.05 -1.03
C GLU A 22 -10.08 21.68 -0.35
N ARG A 23 -9.38 20.73 -0.97
CA ARG A 23 -9.27 19.35 -0.47
C ARG A 23 -8.48 19.24 0.83
N ILE A 24 -7.59 20.20 1.13
CA ILE A 24 -6.84 20.24 2.39
C ILE A 24 -7.67 20.61 3.61
N LYS A 25 -8.91 21.06 3.44
CA LYS A 25 -9.81 21.46 4.53
C LYS A 25 -10.39 20.31 5.33
N ASN A 26 -10.23 19.07 4.83
CA ASN A 26 -10.71 17.86 5.48
C ASN A 26 -9.82 16.65 5.15
N PHE A 27 -10.15 15.48 5.71
CA PHE A 27 -9.44 14.22 5.51
C PHE A 27 -10.23 13.23 4.64
N ASN A 28 -11.17 13.69 3.81
CA ASN A 28 -11.96 12.82 2.92
C ASN A 28 -11.23 12.56 1.59
N GLU A 29 -11.61 11.48 0.90
CA GLU A 29 -11.18 11.25 -0.48
C GLU A 29 -11.59 12.44 -1.37
N PHE A 30 -10.72 12.83 -2.29
CA PHE A 30 -10.87 14.05 -3.10
C PHE A 30 -11.03 13.79 -4.60
N HIS A 31 -11.18 12.54 -5.00
CA HIS A 31 -11.42 12.15 -6.38
C HIS A 31 -12.92 12.12 -6.68
N ILE A 32 -13.36 12.87 -7.67
CA ILE A 32 -14.73 12.90 -8.19
C ILE A 32 -14.82 11.89 -9.33
N PRO A 33 -15.58 10.79 -9.19
CA PRO A 33 -15.68 9.76 -10.23
C PRO A 33 -16.18 10.33 -11.56
N LEU A 34 -15.81 9.66 -12.66
CA LEU A 34 -16.36 9.93 -13.98
C LEU A 34 -17.85 9.51 -14.02
N HIS A 35 -18.63 10.19 -14.87
CA HIS A 35 -19.99 9.73 -15.19
C HIS A 35 -19.96 8.39 -15.92
N CYS A 36 -21.06 7.66 -15.88
CA CYS A 36 -21.16 6.31 -16.47
C CYS A 36 -20.74 6.30 -17.95
N ASP A 37 -21.20 7.26 -18.76
CA ASP A 37 -20.86 7.36 -20.19
C ASP A 37 -19.36 7.66 -20.41
N GLU A 38 -18.80 8.55 -19.59
CA GLU A 38 -17.36 8.88 -19.61
C GLU A 38 -16.55 7.63 -19.24
N GLN A 39 -17.01 6.87 -18.25
CA GLN A 39 -16.33 5.64 -17.81
C GLN A 39 -16.42 4.54 -18.87
N GLN A 40 -17.57 4.36 -19.56
CA GLN A 40 -17.70 3.44 -20.68
C GLN A 40 -16.74 3.81 -21.82
N ALA A 41 -16.59 5.11 -22.10
CA ALA A 41 -15.62 5.58 -23.08
C ALA A 41 -14.18 5.21 -22.69
N GLN A 42 -13.83 5.27 -21.39
CA GLN A 42 -12.50 4.82 -20.93
C GLN A 42 -12.32 3.31 -21.08
N GLY A 43 -13.36 2.50 -20.89
CA GLY A 43 -13.35 1.07 -21.22
C GLY A 43 -13.07 0.80 -22.70
N ALA A 44 -13.70 1.59 -23.60
CA ALA A 44 -13.51 1.51 -25.03
C ALA A 44 -12.08 1.82 -25.50
N ARG A 45 -11.27 2.50 -24.72
CA ARG A 45 -9.85 2.75 -25.03
C ARG A 45 -9.00 1.49 -25.06
N CYS A 46 -9.44 0.40 -24.42
CA CYS A 46 -8.73 -0.86 -24.47
C CYS A 46 -8.88 -1.52 -25.84
N MET A 47 -7.80 -1.65 -26.60
CA MET A 47 -7.82 -2.28 -27.92
C MET A 47 -7.82 -3.82 -27.89
N ASP A 48 -7.87 -4.42 -26.69
CA ASP A 48 -7.77 -5.87 -26.49
C ASP A 48 -6.58 -6.47 -27.24
N CYS A 49 -5.38 -5.93 -27.01
CA CYS A 49 -4.16 -6.35 -27.70
C CYS A 49 -3.83 -7.82 -27.39
N GLY A 50 -3.43 -8.61 -28.38
CA GLY A 50 -3.12 -10.02 -28.24
C GLY A 50 -1.93 -10.34 -27.31
N VAL A 51 -1.20 -9.31 -26.84
CA VAL A 51 -0.09 -9.42 -25.86
C VAL A 51 -0.31 -8.40 -24.73
N PRO A 52 -1.21 -8.69 -23.79
CA PRO A 52 -1.60 -7.75 -22.75
C PRO A 52 -0.57 -7.71 -21.60
N PHE A 53 0.51 -6.95 -21.77
CA PHE A 53 1.50 -6.73 -20.70
C PHE A 53 0.88 -6.18 -19.42
N CYS A 54 -0.24 -5.46 -19.49
CA CYS A 54 -0.96 -4.95 -18.34
C CYS A 54 -1.29 -6.02 -17.29
N GLN A 55 -1.46 -7.28 -17.68
CA GLN A 55 -1.80 -8.40 -16.79
C GLN A 55 -0.63 -9.38 -16.56
N SER A 56 0.59 -9.09 -17.05
CA SER A 56 1.70 -10.07 -17.01
C SER A 56 2.28 -10.30 -15.61
N GLY A 57 2.43 -9.26 -14.81
CA GLY A 57 3.07 -9.33 -13.48
C GLY A 57 4.54 -9.76 -13.49
N MET A 58 5.21 -9.70 -14.64
CA MET A 58 6.61 -10.13 -14.79
C MET A 58 7.56 -9.18 -14.07
N MET A 59 8.61 -9.74 -13.44
CA MET A 59 9.67 -8.94 -12.84
C MET A 59 10.68 -8.53 -13.90
N ILE A 60 10.79 -7.22 -14.18
CA ILE A 60 11.73 -6.64 -15.14
C ILE A 60 12.45 -5.47 -14.46
N GLY A 61 13.78 -5.45 -14.50
CA GLY A 61 14.57 -4.37 -13.89
C GLY A 61 14.34 -4.21 -12.38
N GLY A 62 13.98 -5.28 -11.67
CA GLY A 62 13.73 -5.28 -10.22
C GLY A 62 12.33 -4.82 -9.80
N MET A 63 11.43 -4.48 -10.75
CA MET A 63 10.05 -4.10 -10.51
C MET A 63 9.08 -4.95 -11.33
N ALA A 64 7.82 -5.05 -10.88
CA ALA A 64 6.80 -5.72 -11.68
C ALA A 64 6.41 -4.88 -12.90
N SER A 65 6.30 -5.52 -14.05
CA SER A 65 5.68 -5.01 -15.27
C SER A 65 4.29 -5.64 -15.39
N GLY A 66 3.26 -4.80 -15.39
CA GLY A 66 1.87 -5.26 -15.36
C GLY A 66 1.39 -5.71 -13.97
N CYS A 67 0.17 -6.22 -13.90
CA CYS A 67 -0.50 -6.56 -12.66
C CYS A 67 -0.02 -7.90 -12.08
N PRO A 68 0.59 -7.93 -10.88
CA PRO A 68 0.96 -9.18 -10.21
C PRO A 68 -0.20 -10.13 -9.91
N LEU A 69 -1.43 -9.61 -9.80
CA LEU A 69 -2.64 -10.43 -9.63
C LEU A 69 -3.08 -11.12 -10.92
N ASN A 70 -2.45 -10.79 -12.05
CA ASN A 70 -2.85 -11.25 -13.38
C ASN A 70 -4.31 -10.90 -13.70
N ASN A 71 -4.73 -9.69 -13.33
CA ASN A 71 -6.08 -9.18 -13.60
C ASN A 71 -6.44 -9.26 -15.08
N LEU A 72 -7.64 -9.74 -15.36
CA LEU A 72 -8.15 -9.92 -16.73
C LEU A 72 -8.63 -8.59 -17.32
N ILE A 73 -7.71 -7.63 -17.40
CA ILE A 73 -7.94 -6.23 -17.69
C ILE A 73 -8.64 -5.99 -19.04
N PRO A 74 -8.22 -6.60 -20.17
CA PRO A 74 -8.92 -6.42 -21.43
C PRO A 74 -10.38 -6.87 -21.38
N GLU A 75 -10.66 -7.99 -20.73
CA GLU A 75 -12.00 -8.57 -20.65
C GLU A 75 -12.98 -7.68 -19.89
N TRP A 76 -12.61 -7.23 -18.68
CA TRP A 76 -13.52 -6.38 -17.93
C TRP A 76 -13.59 -4.94 -18.48
N ASN A 77 -12.55 -4.43 -19.18
CA ASN A 77 -12.64 -3.18 -19.93
C ASN A 77 -13.67 -3.26 -21.09
N ASP A 78 -13.69 -4.38 -21.81
CA ASP A 78 -14.69 -4.63 -22.85
C ASP A 78 -16.11 -4.68 -22.26
N LEU A 79 -16.29 -5.33 -21.12
CA LEU A 79 -17.58 -5.38 -20.44
C LEU A 79 -18.03 -3.98 -19.96
N VAL A 80 -17.11 -3.13 -19.47
CA VAL A 80 -17.40 -1.72 -19.13
C VAL A 80 -17.84 -0.96 -20.39
N TYR A 81 -17.10 -1.08 -21.49
CA TYR A 81 -17.46 -0.46 -22.77
C TYR A 81 -18.88 -0.86 -23.25
N GLN A 82 -19.25 -2.11 -23.06
CA GLN A 82 -20.57 -2.63 -23.42
C GLN A 82 -21.67 -2.28 -22.39
N GLY A 83 -21.35 -1.59 -21.30
CA GLY A 83 -22.29 -1.30 -20.22
C GLY A 83 -22.72 -2.52 -19.38
N ARG A 84 -21.96 -3.61 -19.46
CA ARG A 84 -22.25 -4.87 -18.73
C ARG A 84 -21.52 -4.90 -17.39
N TRP A 85 -21.87 -3.97 -16.54
CA TRP A 85 -21.20 -3.70 -15.27
C TRP A 85 -21.22 -4.87 -14.28
N ASP A 86 -22.35 -5.61 -14.23
CA ASP A 86 -22.48 -6.81 -13.38
C ASP A 86 -21.48 -7.90 -13.75
N LEU A 87 -21.27 -8.10 -15.05
CA LEU A 87 -20.28 -9.07 -15.54
C LEU A 87 -18.85 -8.56 -15.36
N ALA A 88 -18.63 -7.25 -15.53
CA ALA A 88 -17.33 -6.63 -15.26
C ALA A 88 -16.94 -6.83 -13.78
N ALA A 89 -17.87 -6.62 -12.84
CA ALA A 89 -17.64 -6.86 -11.43
C ALA A 89 -17.30 -8.33 -11.12
N LYS A 90 -18.09 -9.28 -11.66
CA LYS A 90 -17.81 -10.71 -11.51
C LYS A 90 -16.44 -11.10 -12.10
N ARG A 91 -16.06 -10.51 -13.24
CA ARG A 91 -14.79 -10.80 -13.89
C ARG A 91 -13.61 -10.21 -13.13
N LEU A 92 -13.75 -9.02 -12.58
CA LEU A 92 -12.73 -8.35 -11.77
C LEU A 92 -12.46 -9.14 -10.49
N ILE A 93 -13.50 -9.49 -9.72
CA ILE A 93 -13.33 -10.20 -8.44
C ILE A 93 -12.83 -11.63 -8.60
N ALA A 94 -12.86 -12.22 -9.81
CA ALA A 94 -12.30 -13.55 -10.06
C ALA A 94 -10.77 -13.60 -9.85
N THR A 95 -10.07 -12.52 -10.16
CA THR A 95 -8.60 -12.44 -10.02
C THR A 95 -8.15 -11.45 -8.93
N ASN A 96 -8.95 -10.42 -8.63
CA ASN A 96 -8.69 -9.47 -7.57
C ASN A 96 -9.87 -9.44 -6.58
N ARG A 97 -9.66 -10.00 -5.40
CA ARG A 97 -10.70 -10.08 -4.37
C ARG A 97 -10.96 -8.76 -3.64
N TYR A 98 -10.05 -7.78 -3.77
CA TYR A 98 -10.05 -6.50 -3.05
C TYR A 98 -9.82 -5.30 -3.97
N PRO A 99 -10.61 -5.16 -5.05
CA PRO A 99 -10.41 -4.09 -6.03
C PRO A 99 -10.68 -2.71 -5.45
N GLU A 100 -11.49 -2.59 -4.40
CA GLU A 100 -11.71 -1.34 -3.67
C GLU A 100 -10.43 -0.78 -3.02
N PHE A 101 -9.48 -1.65 -2.66
CA PHE A 101 -8.18 -1.23 -2.13
C PHE A 101 -7.21 -0.93 -3.26
N THR A 102 -7.07 -1.84 -4.22
CA THR A 102 -6.11 -1.67 -5.32
C THR A 102 -6.44 -0.48 -6.20
N SER A 103 -7.70 -0.21 -6.49
CA SER A 103 -8.12 0.97 -7.25
C SER A 103 -7.81 2.31 -6.55
N ARG A 104 -7.58 2.32 -5.22
CA ARG A 104 -7.20 3.52 -4.47
C ARG A 104 -5.70 3.64 -4.22
N VAL A 105 -5.04 2.53 -3.82
CA VAL A 105 -3.67 2.60 -3.29
C VAL A 105 -2.61 1.93 -4.17
N CYS A 106 -2.98 1.18 -5.22
CA CYS A 106 -2.01 0.62 -6.15
C CYS A 106 -1.43 1.72 -7.06
N PRO A 107 -0.12 1.71 -7.34
CA PRO A 107 0.50 2.68 -8.26
C PRO A 107 0.15 2.45 -9.73
N ALA A 108 -0.70 1.46 -10.05
CA ALA A 108 -1.17 1.10 -11.40
C ALA A 108 -0.05 0.59 -12.32
N LEU A 109 0.65 -0.47 -11.89
CA LEU A 109 1.66 -1.16 -12.70
C LEU A 109 1.12 -1.59 -14.08
N CYS A 110 -0.18 -1.90 -14.15
CA CYS A 110 -0.88 -2.27 -15.36
C CYS A 110 -0.93 -1.12 -16.40
N GLU A 111 -1.13 0.12 -15.96
CA GLU A 111 -1.10 1.31 -16.83
C GLU A 111 0.30 1.57 -17.36
N ALA A 112 1.31 1.44 -16.49
CA ALA A 112 2.71 1.63 -16.86
C ALA A 112 3.20 0.62 -17.92
N ALA A 113 2.59 -0.56 -17.98
CA ALA A 113 2.89 -1.64 -18.93
C ALA A 113 1.86 -1.74 -20.07
N CYS A 114 0.90 -0.81 -20.17
CA CYS A 114 -0.14 -0.82 -21.22
C CYS A 114 0.46 -0.61 -22.61
N THR A 115 0.11 -1.47 -23.56
CA THR A 115 0.55 -1.37 -24.96
C THR A 115 0.04 -0.09 -25.65
N CYS A 116 -1.18 0.36 -25.31
CA CYS A 116 -1.68 1.66 -25.78
C CYS A 116 -0.77 2.80 -25.29
N GLY A 117 -0.31 2.73 -24.03
CA GLY A 117 0.63 3.71 -23.46
C GLY A 117 1.98 3.68 -24.17
N MET A 118 2.47 2.51 -24.58
CA MET A 118 3.68 2.41 -25.40
C MET A 118 3.50 3.11 -26.75
N ALA A 119 2.36 2.90 -27.41
CA ALA A 119 2.10 3.40 -28.75
C ALA A 119 1.83 4.91 -28.81
N THR A 120 1.15 5.47 -27.80
CA THR A 120 0.62 6.84 -27.84
C THR A 120 1.08 7.72 -26.68
N GLY A 121 1.81 7.17 -25.70
CA GLY A 121 2.09 7.85 -24.43
C GLY A 121 0.89 7.92 -23.47
N SER A 122 -0.29 7.43 -23.87
CA SER A 122 -1.55 7.55 -23.14
C SER A 122 -2.17 6.17 -22.86
N PRO A 123 -1.85 5.53 -21.72
CA PRO A 123 -2.39 4.21 -21.37
C PRO A 123 -3.90 4.23 -21.14
N VAL A 124 -4.53 3.06 -21.12
CA VAL A 124 -5.92 2.91 -20.65
C VAL A 124 -5.98 3.30 -19.17
N ALA A 125 -7.04 3.99 -18.75
CA ALA A 125 -7.29 4.37 -17.36
C ALA A 125 -7.79 3.17 -16.54
N VAL A 126 -6.91 2.17 -16.35
CA VAL A 126 -7.24 0.86 -15.77
C VAL A 126 -7.70 1.00 -14.32
N LYS A 127 -7.00 1.82 -13.54
CA LYS A 127 -7.29 2.06 -12.13
C LYS A 127 -8.68 2.72 -11.93
N GLU A 128 -9.03 3.65 -12.82
CA GLU A 128 -10.36 4.30 -12.82
C GLU A 128 -11.47 3.31 -13.16
N ASN A 129 -11.26 2.49 -14.21
CA ASN A 129 -12.21 1.45 -14.56
C ASN A 129 -12.38 0.42 -13.43
N GLU A 130 -11.30 0.01 -12.78
CA GLU A 130 -11.35 -0.88 -11.61
C GLU A 130 -12.17 -0.27 -10.48
N ARG A 131 -11.98 1.03 -10.18
CA ARG A 131 -12.75 1.74 -9.14
C ARG A 131 -14.24 1.80 -9.49
N ALA A 132 -14.56 2.19 -10.71
CA ALA A 132 -15.95 2.26 -11.16
C ALA A 132 -16.66 0.90 -11.10
N ILE A 133 -15.98 -0.17 -11.53
CA ILE A 133 -16.52 -1.54 -11.49
C ILE A 133 -16.82 -1.98 -10.07
N VAL A 134 -15.88 -1.76 -9.12
CA VAL A 134 -16.07 -2.22 -7.75
C VAL A 134 -17.14 -1.42 -7.03
N GLU A 135 -17.22 -0.10 -7.22
CA GLU A 135 -18.27 0.72 -6.60
C GLU A 135 -19.65 0.32 -7.14
N TYR A 136 -19.80 0.17 -8.46
CA TYR A 136 -21.01 -0.37 -9.05
C TYR A 136 -21.36 -1.76 -8.47
N GLY A 137 -20.37 -2.62 -8.31
CA GLY A 137 -20.57 -3.96 -7.76
C GLY A 137 -21.16 -3.96 -6.34
N TYR A 138 -20.76 -3.01 -5.50
CA TYR A 138 -21.36 -2.81 -4.18
C TYR A 138 -22.76 -2.18 -4.26
N GLU A 139 -22.93 -1.13 -5.06
CA GLU A 139 -24.21 -0.43 -5.21
C GLU A 139 -25.32 -1.32 -5.79
N SER A 140 -24.99 -2.12 -6.77
CA SER A 140 -25.93 -3.07 -7.40
C SER A 140 -26.17 -4.34 -6.59
N GLY A 141 -25.40 -4.56 -5.53
CA GLY A 141 -25.44 -5.81 -4.77
C GLY A 141 -24.81 -7.01 -5.49
N THR A 142 -24.08 -6.81 -6.59
CA THR A 142 -23.31 -7.87 -7.25
C THR A 142 -22.18 -8.38 -6.35
N ILE A 143 -21.58 -7.48 -5.55
CA ILE A 143 -20.62 -7.82 -4.51
C ILE A 143 -21.38 -7.88 -3.18
N HIS A 144 -21.56 -9.07 -2.66
CA HIS A 144 -22.26 -9.36 -1.41
C HIS A 144 -21.63 -10.56 -0.70
N ALA A 145 -22.05 -10.82 0.54
CA ALA A 145 -21.58 -11.98 1.28
C ALA A 145 -22.10 -13.30 0.65
N VAL A 146 -21.19 -14.23 0.40
CA VAL A 146 -21.50 -15.57 -0.11
C VAL A 146 -20.82 -16.58 0.82
N PRO A 147 -21.48 -17.01 1.92
CA PRO A 147 -20.95 -18.03 2.81
C PRO A 147 -20.62 -19.33 2.07
N PRO A 148 -19.58 -20.05 2.48
CA PRO A 148 -19.27 -21.34 1.87
C PRO A 148 -20.42 -22.33 2.06
N PRO A 149 -20.76 -23.13 1.05
CA PRO A 149 -21.91 -24.05 1.11
C PRO A 149 -21.69 -25.23 2.08
N ALA A 150 -20.43 -25.53 2.38
CA ALA A 150 -20.07 -26.59 3.33
C ALA A 150 -18.77 -26.24 4.07
N ARG A 151 -18.63 -26.77 5.28
CA ARG A 151 -17.40 -26.65 6.08
C ARG A 151 -16.57 -27.90 6.03
N THR A 152 -15.25 -27.74 5.90
CA THR A 152 -14.28 -28.85 5.84
C THR A 152 -13.98 -29.48 7.19
N GLY A 153 -14.36 -28.82 8.29
CA GLY A 153 -13.97 -29.19 9.65
C GLY A 153 -12.58 -28.70 10.06
N LYS A 154 -11.78 -28.16 9.13
CA LYS A 154 -10.47 -27.59 9.43
C LYS A 154 -10.55 -26.17 9.97
N ARG A 155 -9.65 -25.85 10.90
CA ARG A 155 -9.54 -24.55 11.58
C ARG A 155 -8.20 -23.90 11.23
N VAL A 156 -8.24 -22.63 10.79
CA VAL A 156 -7.03 -21.88 10.43
C VAL A 156 -6.99 -20.58 11.22
N ALA A 157 -5.86 -20.30 11.86
CA ALA A 157 -5.56 -19.00 12.45
C ALA A 157 -4.76 -18.16 11.45
N VAL A 158 -5.16 -16.90 11.26
CA VAL A 158 -4.41 -15.91 10.46
C VAL A 158 -3.97 -14.79 11.39
N VAL A 159 -2.66 -14.58 11.51
CA VAL A 159 -2.07 -13.57 12.40
C VAL A 159 -1.73 -12.33 11.59
N GLY A 160 -2.49 -11.25 11.80
CA GLY A 160 -2.44 -10.00 11.05
C GLY A 160 -3.55 -9.88 10.01
N THR A 161 -4.22 -8.73 10.01
CA THR A 161 -5.38 -8.42 9.15
C THR A 161 -5.06 -7.44 8.03
N GLY A 162 -3.78 -7.29 7.67
CA GLY A 162 -3.38 -6.55 6.49
C GLY A 162 -3.81 -7.23 5.18
N PRO A 163 -3.52 -6.64 4.00
CA PRO A 163 -3.98 -7.17 2.71
C PRO A 163 -3.66 -8.64 2.49
N SER A 164 -2.47 -9.11 2.87
CA SER A 164 -2.09 -10.52 2.72
C SER A 164 -2.95 -11.44 3.59
N GLY A 165 -3.14 -11.09 4.87
CA GLY A 165 -3.98 -11.86 5.78
C GLY A 165 -5.44 -11.90 5.34
N LEU A 166 -6.01 -10.76 4.92
CA LEU A 166 -7.37 -10.71 4.37
C LEU A 166 -7.51 -11.63 3.15
N SER A 167 -6.53 -11.64 2.24
CA SER A 167 -6.54 -12.49 1.04
C SER A 167 -6.47 -13.98 1.39
N VAL A 168 -5.64 -14.37 2.35
CA VAL A 168 -5.58 -15.75 2.87
C VAL A 168 -6.93 -16.14 3.47
N ALA A 169 -7.46 -15.31 4.36
CA ALA A 169 -8.67 -15.60 5.12
C ALA A 169 -9.90 -15.77 4.22
N ASP A 170 -10.10 -14.87 3.25
CA ASP A 170 -11.21 -14.93 2.30
C ASP A 170 -11.19 -16.26 1.51
N LEU A 171 -10.06 -16.62 0.93
CA LEU A 171 -9.96 -17.82 0.09
C LEU A 171 -10.11 -19.11 0.90
N LEU A 172 -9.45 -19.21 2.05
CA LEU A 172 -9.60 -20.38 2.92
C LEU A 172 -11.02 -20.51 3.47
N ASN A 173 -11.67 -19.39 3.81
CA ASN A 173 -13.07 -19.42 4.23
C ASN A 173 -14.00 -19.88 3.09
N LYS A 174 -13.81 -19.37 1.87
CA LYS A 174 -14.58 -19.80 0.68
C LYS A 174 -14.37 -21.26 0.35
N ARG A 175 -13.17 -21.79 0.60
CA ARG A 175 -12.89 -23.22 0.50
C ARG A 175 -13.63 -24.07 1.53
N GLY A 176 -14.16 -23.44 2.59
CA GLY A 176 -14.93 -24.06 3.66
C GLY A 176 -14.17 -24.25 4.96
N HIS A 177 -12.93 -23.79 5.09
CA HIS A 177 -12.23 -23.81 6.38
C HIS A 177 -12.85 -22.82 7.35
N LYS A 178 -12.79 -23.10 8.67
CA LYS A 178 -13.15 -22.12 9.70
C LYS A 178 -11.93 -21.23 9.94
N VAL A 179 -12.04 -19.92 9.66
CA VAL A 179 -10.94 -18.98 9.77
C VAL A 179 -11.17 -17.99 10.91
N THR A 180 -10.16 -17.85 11.78
CA THR A 180 -10.11 -16.82 12.81
C THR A 180 -8.89 -15.93 12.55
N MET A 181 -9.10 -14.62 12.46
CA MET A 181 -8.05 -13.63 12.26
C MET A 181 -7.73 -12.90 13.57
N TYR A 182 -6.46 -12.78 13.89
CA TYR A 182 -5.95 -12.06 15.05
C TYR A 182 -5.30 -10.75 14.62
N GLU A 183 -5.69 -9.64 15.24
CA GLU A 183 -5.16 -8.31 14.97
C GLU A 183 -4.75 -7.62 16.27
N ARG A 184 -3.50 -7.14 16.33
CA ARG A 184 -3.01 -6.42 17.49
C ARG A 184 -3.65 -5.03 17.68
N ALA A 185 -4.07 -4.40 16.58
CA ALA A 185 -4.76 -3.12 16.63
C ALA A 185 -6.25 -3.30 16.99
N ASP A 186 -6.92 -2.21 17.33
CA ASP A 186 -8.34 -2.16 17.62
C ASP A 186 -9.24 -2.26 16.38
N ARG A 187 -8.67 -2.08 15.18
CA ARG A 187 -9.37 -2.17 13.89
C ARG A 187 -8.62 -3.04 12.89
N VAL A 188 -9.39 -3.71 12.05
CA VAL A 188 -8.93 -4.57 10.96
C VAL A 188 -8.37 -3.73 9.81
N GLY A 189 -7.33 -4.23 9.11
CA GLY A 189 -6.84 -3.63 7.86
C GLY A 189 -5.33 -3.37 7.81
N GLY A 190 -4.63 -3.48 8.95
CA GLY A 190 -3.18 -3.24 9.02
C GLY A 190 -2.80 -1.84 8.50
N LEU A 191 -1.87 -1.76 7.53
CA LEU A 191 -1.46 -0.47 6.95
C LEU A 191 -2.57 0.21 6.14
N LEU A 192 -3.56 -0.51 5.60
CA LEU A 192 -4.73 0.11 4.95
C LEU A 192 -5.53 0.96 5.95
N MET A 193 -5.64 0.49 7.20
CA MET A 193 -6.37 1.19 8.26
C MET A 193 -5.55 2.38 8.79
N TYR A 194 -4.30 2.15 9.19
CA TYR A 194 -3.56 3.13 9.99
C TYR A 194 -2.29 3.69 9.32
N GLY A 195 -1.74 3.01 8.31
CA GLY A 195 -0.55 3.50 7.59
C GLY A 195 -0.87 4.40 6.41
N ILE A 196 -2.05 4.24 5.80
CA ILE A 196 -2.53 5.05 4.67
C ILE A 196 -3.51 6.09 5.23
N PRO A 197 -3.34 7.39 4.93
CA PRO A 197 -4.24 8.42 5.45
C PRO A 197 -5.65 8.33 4.85
N ASN A 198 -6.63 8.85 5.60
CA ASN A 198 -8.06 8.75 5.23
C ASN A 198 -8.38 9.40 3.87
N MET A 199 -7.72 10.50 3.52
CA MET A 199 -7.91 11.18 2.23
C MET A 199 -7.44 10.37 1.02
N LYS A 200 -6.65 9.33 1.21
CA LYS A 200 -6.22 8.40 0.15
C LYS A 200 -7.06 7.12 0.12
N LEU A 201 -7.55 6.69 1.28
CA LEU A 201 -8.44 5.54 1.45
C LEU A 201 -9.32 5.77 2.67
N GLU A 202 -10.57 6.17 2.45
CA GLU A 202 -11.56 6.32 3.52
C GLU A 202 -11.85 4.98 4.20
N LYS A 203 -11.91 4.98 5.53
CA LYS A 203 -11.89 3.73 6.32
C LYS A 203 -13.21 2.95 6.25
N TRP A 204 -14.33 3.61 5.93
CA TRP A 204 -15.59 2.92 5.64
C TRP A 204 -15.48 1.91 4.48
N VAL A 205 -14.55 2.12 3.54
CA VAL A 205 -14.25 1.17 2.45
C VAL A 205 -13.73 -0.15 3.00
N ILE A 206 -12.90 -0.09 4.05
CA ILE A 206 -12.40 -1.28 4.75
C ILE A 206 -13.54 -1.93 5.54
N ASP A 207 -14.31 -1.13 6.27
CA ASP A 207 -15.40 -1.60 7.13
C ASP A 207 -16.47 -2.35 6.34
N ARG A 208 -16.86 -1.85 5.14
CA ARG A 208 -17.82 -2.55 4.29
C ARG A 208 -17.30 -3.91 3.81
N ARG A 209 -16.01 -4.05 3.51
CA ARG A 209 -15.40 -5.33 3.15
C ARG A 209 -15.34 -6.28 4.36
N VAL A 210 -14.91 -5.78 5.50
CA VAL A 210 -14.87 -6.55 6.76
C VAL A 210 -16.25 -7.07 7.12
N LYS A 211 -17.31 -6.27 6.91
CA LYS A 211 -18.69 -6.71 7.11
C LYS A 211 -19.03 -7.93 6.24
N ILE A 212 -18.70 -7.91 4.95
CA ILE A 212 -18.91 -9.05 4.05
C ILE A 212 -18.17 -10.29 4.57
N LEU A 213 -16.91 -10.16 4.94
CA LEU A 213 -16.11 -11.28 5.44
C LEU A 213 -16.66 -11.86 6.76
N LYS A 214 -17.17 -11.01 7.65
CA LYS A 214 -17.90 -11.45 8.87
C LYS A 214 -19.19 -12.19 8.54
N ASP A 215 -19.98 -11.65 7.61
CA ASP A 215 -21.23 -12.27 7.17
C ASP A 215 -20.97 -13.62 6.45
N GLU A 216 -19.79 -13.83 5.88
CA GLU A 216 -19.32 -15.11 5.33
C GLU A 216 -18.77 -16.07 6.39
N GLY A 217 -18.63 -15.64 7.65
CA GLY A 217 -18.28 -16.47 8.79
C GLY A 217 -16.80 -16.45 9.19
N ILE A 218 -16.03 -15.43 8.76
CA ILE A 218 -14.68 -15.18 9.28
C ILE A 218 -14.81 -14.49 10.65
N GLU A 219 -14.10 -15.01 11.64
CA GLU A 219 -13.99 -14.41 12.97
C GLU A 219 -12.81 -13.44 13.02
N PHE A 220 -13.01 -12.25 13.62
CA PHE A 220 -11.96 -11.26 13.85
C PHE A 220 -11.81 -11.00 15.35
N ILE A 221 -10.59 -11.17 15.85
CA ILE A 221 -10.20 -10.88 17.23
C ILE A 221 -9.21 -9.73 17.20
N THR A 222 -9.67 -8.54 17.55
CA THR A 222 -8.86 -7.32 17.63
C THR A 222 -8.30 -7.12 19.04
N ASN A 223 -7.32 -6.21 19.21
CA ASN A 223 -6.58 -6.02 20.45
C ASN A 223 -5.94 -7.33 20.96
N ALA A 224 -5.46 -8.16 20.05
CA ALA A 224 -4.87 -9.47 20.30
C ALA A 224 -3.47 -9.54 19.67
N ASP A 225 -2.45 -9.23 20.47
CA ASP A 225 -1.06 -9.23 20.03
C ASP A 225 -0.45 -10.63 20.22
N VAL A 226 -0.44 -11.40 19.14
CA VAL A 226 0.08 -12.77 19.13
C VAL A 226 1.59 -12.77 19.37
N GLY A 227 2.01 -13.58 20.33
CA GLY A 227 3.39 -13.61 20.83
C GLY A 227 3.62 -12.73 22.08
N ARG A 228 2.58 -11.97 22.49
CA ARG A 228 2.55 -11.21 23.75
C ARG A 228 1.32 -11.53 24.57
N ASP A 229 0.11 -11.17 24.07
CA ASP A 229 -1.15 -11.38 24.78
C ASP A 229 -1.77 -12.73 24.44
N VAL A 230 -1.51 -13.24 23.21
CA VAL A 230 -2.00 -14.52 22.71
C VAL A 230 -0.82 -15.45 22.49
N SER A 231 -0.88 -16.65 23.09
CA SER A 231 0.20 -17.63 22.98
C SER A 231 0.29 -18.25 21.60
N ALA A 232 1.51 -18.30 21.06
CA ALA A 232 1.80 -19.00 19.79
C ALA A 232 1.56 -20.53 19.93
N GLU A 233 1.85 -21.09 21.10
CA GLU A 233 1.64 -22.53 21.40
C GLU A 233 0.14 -22.86 21.39
N GLU A 234 -0.68 -22.05 22.06
CA GLU A 234 -2.14 -22.23 22.05
C GLU A 234 -2.71 -22.18 20.62
N LEU A 235 -2.18 -21.31 19.75
CA LEU A 235 -2.59 -21.28 18.35
C LEU A 235 -2.18 -22.56 17.59
N LYS A 236 -0.96 -23.07 17.79
CA LYS A 236 -0.51 -24.33 17.19
C LYS A 236 -1.30 -25.55 17.65
N GLU A 237 -1.76 -25.56 18.91
CA GLU A 237 -2.58 -26.63 19.48
C GLU A 237 -4.03 -26.58 18.98
N ASN A 238 -4.61 -25.39 18.95
CA ASN A 238 -6.03 -25.19 18.68
C ASN A 238 -6.39 -25.11 17.18
N TYR A 239 -5.42 -24.94 16.29
CA TYR A 239 -5.64 -24.82 14.86
C TYR A 239 -4.91 -25.89 14.05
N ASP A 240 -5.47 -26.27 12.91
CA ASP A 240 -4.85 -27.20 11.97
C ASP A 240 -3.73 -26.54 11.17
N ALA A 241 -3.81 -25.20 10.98
CA ALA A 241 -2.77 -24.38 10.39
C ALA A 241 -2.77 -22.96 10.97
N VAL A 242 -1.59 -22.31 10.98
CA VAL A 242 -1.41 -20.91 11.36
C VAL A 242 -0.70 -20.18 10.21
N VAL A 243 -1.18 -19.01 9.80
CA VAL A 243 -0.56 -18.21 8.75
C VAL A 243 -0.12 -16.85 9.31
N LEU A 244 1.18 -16.58 9.26
CA LEU A 244 1.78 -15.34 9.74
C LEU A 244 1.76 -14.27 8.65
N CYS A 245 1.03 -13.18 8.90
CA CYS A 245 0.76 -12.08 7.95
C CYS A 245 1.00 -10.70 8.60
N CYS A 246 1.98 -10.58 9.52
CA CYS A 246 2.17 -9.40 10.35
C CYS A 246 2.83 -8.22 9.64
N GLY A 247 3.21 -8.38 8.37
CA GLY A 247 3.85 -7.34 7.56
C GLY A 247 5.31 -7.09 7.91
N ALA A 248 5.89 -6.01 7.33
CA ALA A 248 7.24 -5.53 7.62
C ALA A 248 7.11 -4.21 8.38
N LYS A 249 7.24 -4.24 9.71
CA LYS A 249 6.98 -3.07 10.59
C LYS A 249 8.20 -2.59 11.36
N LYS A 250 9.38 -3.22 11.22
CA LYS A 250 10.62 -2.73 11.82
C LYS A 250 11.10 -1.51 11.03
N PRO A 251 10.93 -0.27 11.55
CA PRO A 251 11.28 0.92 10.80
C PRO A 251 12.79 1.05 10.64
N ARG A 252 13.22 1.64 9.53
CA ARG A 252 14.60 2.09 9.36
C ARG A 252 14.76 3.41 10.09
N ASP A 253 15.60 3.43 11.09
CA ASP A 253 15.94 4.63 11.85
C ASP A 253 17.16 5.35 11.25
N ILE A 254 17.37 6.59 11.69
CA ILE A 254 18.48 7.45 11.30
C ILE A 254 19.33 7.67 12.55
N GLY A 255 20.46 6.94 12.64
CA GLY A 255 21.37 6.98 13.79
C GLY A 255 22.33 8.18 13.75
N VAL A 256 21.79 9.40 13.87
CA VAL A 256 22.57 10.63 13.89
C VAL A 256 22.47 11.34 15.25
N PRO A 257 23.42 12.23 15.63
CA PRO A 257 23.33 13.03 16.83
C PRO A 257 21.99 13.76 16.94
N GLY A 258 21.43 13.86 18.15
CA GLY A 258 20.15 14.54 18.39
C GLY A 258 18.90 13.73 18.04
N ARG A 259 19.03 12.44 17.60
CA ARG A 259 17.89 11.58 17.24
C ARG A 259 16.89 11.37 18.39
N ASP A 260 17.35 11.49 19.60
CA ASP A 260 16.57 11.34 20.83
C ASP A 260 15.79 12.62 21.22
N ALA A 261 15.77 13.66 20.37
CA ALA A 261 14.96 14.86 20.59
C ALA A 261 13.46 14.51 20.54
N GLU A 262 12.69 15.13 21.42
CA GLU A 262 11.23 15.10 21.35
C GLU A 262 10.75 15.79 20.07
N GLY A 263 9.71 15.25 19.43
CA GLY A 263 9.18 15.77 18.16
C GLY A 263 9.72 15.04 16.92
N ILE A 264 10.48 13.94 17.09
CA ILE A 264 10.96 13.09 16.00
C ILE A 264 10.22 11.75 16.05
N TYR A 265 9.38 11.49 15.06
CA TYR A 265 8.52 10.29 14.97
C TYR A 265 8.80 9.49 13.71
N PHE A 266 8.55 8.19 13.76
CA PHE A 266 8.41 7.42 12.54
C PHE A 266 7.10 7.79 11.82
N ALA A 267 7.15 7.82 10.49
CA ALA A 267 6.02 8.22 9.65
C ALA A 267 4.75 7.41 9.93
N VAL A 268 4.88 6.07 10.11
CA VAL A 268 3.72 5.21 10.38
C VAL A 268 3.11 5.49 11.75
N ASP A 269 3.90 5.83 12.77
CA ASP A 269 3.39 6.18 14.10
C ASP A 269 2.62 7.50 14.05
N TYR A 270 3.16 8.49 13.32
CA TYR A 270 2.48 9.74 13.05
C TYR A 270 1.14 9.52 12.33
N LEU A 271 1.15 8.83 11.19
CA LEU A 271 -0.06 8.55 10.39
C LEU A 271 -1.09 7.73 11.18
N THR A 272 -0.62 6.77 11.99
CA THR A 272 -1.48 5.98 12.90
C THR A 272 -2.15 6.89 13.93
N SER A 273 -1.39 7.76 14.61
CA SER A 273 -1.94 8.65 15.63
C SER A 273 -3.00 9.59 15.06
N VAL A 274 -2.74 10.16 13.88
CA VAL A 274 -3.66 11.07 13.19
C VAL A 274 -4.93 10.34 12.75
N THR A 275 -4.79 9.20 12.07
CA THR A 275 -5.96 8.44 11.60
C THR A 275 -6.79 7.92 12.77
N LYS A 276 -6.12 7.44 13.84
CA LYS A 276 -6.84 6.93 15.01
C LYS A 276 -7.64 8.04 15.71
N SER A 277 -7.06 9.21 15.96
CA SER A 277 -7.75 10.34 16.56
C SER A 277 -8.90 10.87 15.68
N LEU A 278 -8.71 10.90 14.34
CA LEU A 278 -9.78 11.21 13.40
C LEU A 278 -10.98 10.25 13.56
N LEU A 279 -10.72 8.94 13.58
CA LEU A 279 -11.76 7.93 13.62
C LEU A 279 -12.45 7.80 15.00
N ASP A 280 -11.68 8.01 16.07
CA ASP A 280 -12.20 7.85 17.44
C ASP A 280 -13.03 9.05 17.89
N SER A 281 -12.69 10.27 17.43
CA SER A 281 -13.21 11.49 18.05
C SER A 281 -13.28 12.72 17.13
N ASP A 282 -12.98 12.58 15.84
CA ASP A 282 -12.78 13.74 14.94
C ASP A 282 -11.78 14.76 15.54
N PHE A 283 -10.66 14.25 16.06
CA PHE A 283 -9.58 14.98 16.75
C PHE A 283 -9.94 15.59 18.11
N ALA A 284 -11.12 15.38 18.64
CA ALA A 284 -11.54 15.97 19.94
C ALA A 284 -10.75 15.38 21.14
N ASP A 285 -10.15 14.20 20.99
CA ASP A 285 -9.37 13.55 22.05
C ASP A 285 -7.97 14.15 22.28
N GLY A 286 -7.49 14.99 21.35
CA GLY A 286 -6.20 15.64 21.41
C GLY A 286 -4.98 14.69 21.39
N LYS A 287 -5.17 13.41 21.01
CA LYS A 287 -4.11 12.38 21.06
C LYS A 287 -3.26 12.32 19.78
N ALA A 288 -3.69 12.95 18.70
CA ALA A 288 -2.91 12.99 17.46
C ALA A 288 -1.60 13.75 17.66
N VAL A 289 -0.52 13.22 17.13
CA VAL A 289 0.70 14.02 16.92
C VAL A 289 0.33 15.15 15.95
N THR A 290 0.52 16.41 16.38
CA THR A 290 0.05 17.57 15.61
C THR A 290 1.19 18.28 14.89
N ALA A 291 0.95 18.63 13.63
CA ALA A 291 1.78 19.52 12.81
C ALA A 291 1.28 20.97 12.82
N LYS A 292 0.17 21.27 13.52
CA LYS A 292 -0.43 22.60 13.54
C LYS A 292 0.55 23.66 14.02
N GLY A 293 0.77 24.69 13.20
CA GLY A 293 1.68 25.80 13.49
C GLY A 293 3.16 25.45 13.46
N LYS A 294 3.54 24.23 13.02
CA LYS A 294 4.92 23.73 13.00
C LYS A 294 5.55 23.79 11.63
N LYS A 295 6.87 23.92 11.59
CA LYS A 295 7.70 23.62 10.43
C LYS A 295 8.03 22.14 10.45
N VAL A 296 7.71 21.41 9.38
CA VAL A 296 7.80 19.95 9.31
C VAL A 296 8.93 19.51 8.39
N LEU A 297 9.78 18.61 8.85
CA LEU A 297 10.81 17.95 8.06
C LEU A 297 10.42 16.48 7.86
N VAL A 298 10.21 16.07 6.61
CA VAL A 298 9.93 14.68 6.23
C VAL A 298 11.18 14.07 5.63
N ILE A 299 11.60 12.88 6.10
CA ILE A 299 12.80 12.21 5.63
C ILE A 299 12.40 10.96 4.86
N GLY A 300 12.50 11.03 3.53
CA GLY A 300 12.12 10.01 2.57
C GLY A 300 11.18 10.52 1.50
N GLY A 301 11.53 10.33 0.22
CA GLY A 301 10.82 10.85 -0.95
C GLY A 301 9.71 9.94 -1.50
N GLY A 302 9.47 8.77 -0.89
CA GLY A 302 8.47 7.80 -1.34
C GLY A 302 7.02 8.15 -0.97
N ASP A 303 6.08 7.22 -1.28
CA ASP A 303 4.64 7.39 -1.04
C ASP A 303 4.32 7.70 0.42
N THR A 304 4.97 7.03 1.38
CA THR A 304 4.76 7.31 2.82
C THR A 304 5.19 8.73 3.20
N GLY A 305 6.28 9.24 2.61
CA GLY A 305 6.70 10.63 2.79
C GLY A 305 5.68 11.61 2.23
N ASN A 306 5.14 11.35 1.03
CA ASN A 306 4.05 12.13 0.45
C ASN A 306 2.79 12.12 1.33
N ASP A 307 2.42 10.96 1.89
CA ASP A 307 1.29 10.82 2.82
C ASP A 307 1.49 11.66 4.09
N CYS A 308 2.73 11.74 4.60
CA CYS A 308 3.09 12.64 5.70
C CYS A 308 2.96 14.12 5.31
N VAL A 309 3.41 14.50 4.11
CA VAL A 309 3.28 15.88 3.58
C VAL A 309 1.82 16.29 3.54
N GLY A 310 0.96 15.52 2.88
CA GLY A 310 -0.47 15.83 2.76
C GLY A 310 -1.19 15.85 4.12
N THR A 311 -0.80 14.99 5.05
CA THR A 311 -1.37 14.95 6.41
C THR A 311 -0.96 16.19 7.22
N ALA A 312 0.31 16.59 7.18
CA ALA A 312 0.81 17.76 7.91
C ALA A 312 0.18 19.07 7.41
N ILE A 313 -0.03 19.20 6.10
CA ILE A 313 -0.71 20.34 5.49
C ILE A 313 -2.15 20.44 6.00
N ARG A 314 -2.92 19.34 6.03
CA ARG A 314 -4.29 19.32 6.56
C ARG A 314 -4.37 19.66 8.04
N GLN A 315 -3.35 19.37 8.81
CA GLN A 315 -3.23 19.80 10.20
C GLN A 315 -2.84 21.28 10.36
N GLY A 316 -2.46 21.98 9.28
CA GLY A 316 -2.10 23.41 9.31
C GLY A 316 -0.65 23.66 9.70
N CYS A 317 0.30 22.90 9.14
CA CYS A 317 1.73 23.21 9.25
C CYS A 317 2.05 24.57 8.57
N THR A 318 3.08 25.26 9.07
CA THR A 318 3.50 26.57 8.54
C THR A 318 4.59 26.50 7.48
N GLY A 319 5.17 25.32 7.29
CA GLY A 319 6.16 25.05 6.28
C GLY A 319 6.49 23.55 6.27
N ILE A 320 6.90 23.05 5.11
CA ILE A 320 7.24 21.64 4.95
C ILE A 320 8.42 21.47 3.99
N MET A 321 9.34 20.59 4.36
CA MET A 321 10.44 20.13 3.53
C MET A 321 10.48 18.61 3.53
N GLN A 322 10.70 18.00 2.38
CA GLN A 322 10.83 16.55 2.20
C GLN A 322 12.20 16.22 1.63
N LEU A 323 13.02 15.48 2.37
CA LEU A 323 14.35 15.06 1.92
C LEU A 323 14.27 13.77 1.13
N GLU A 324 14.91 13.74 -0.03
CA GLU A 324 15.12 12.55 -0.84
C GLU A 324 16.63 12.33 -1.05
N MET A 325 17.10 11.16 -0.66
CA MET A 325 18.52 10.82 -0.76
C MET A 325 18.96 10.63 -2.22
N MET A 326 18.07 10.15 -3.07
CA MET A 326 18.39 9.88 -4.48
C MET A 326 18.34 11.14 -5.34
N PRO A 327 19.00 11.14 -6.51
CA PRO A 327 18.85 12.22 -7.49
C PRO A 327 17.42 12.39 -7.97
N CYS A 328 17.05 13.61 -8.34
CA CYS A 328 15.74 13.88 -8.95
C CYS A 328 15.56 13.02 -10.21
N PRO A 329 14.50 12.20 -10.29
CA PRO A 329 14.20 11.44 -11.49
C PRO A 329 13.93 12.37 -12.69
N PRO A 330 14.20 11.92 -13.92
CA PRO A 330 13.89 12.71 -15.13
C PRO A 330 12.38 12.83 -15.35
N GLU A 331 11.95 13.81 -16.13
CA GLU A 331 10.52 14.00 -16.48
C GLU A 331 9.97 12.87 -17.37
N THR A 332 10.82 12.30 -18.23
CA THR A 332 10.49 11.23 -19.16
C THR A 332 11.44 10.06 -18.99
N ARG A 333 11.06 8.88 -19.50
CA ARG A 333 11.90 7.68 -19.43
C ARG A 333 13.30 7.91 -19.99
N ALA A 334 14.32 7.59 -19.21
CA ALA A 334 15.69 7.59 -19.68
C ALA A 334 15.93 6.42 -20.68
N PRO A 335 16.95 6.48 -21.55
CA PRO A 335 17.28 5.39 -22.50
C PRO A 335 17.48 4.02 -21.84
N GLY A 336 17.99 3.98 -20.62
CA GLY A 336 18.16 2.73 -19.83
C GLY A 336 16.92 2.30 -19.04
N ASN A 337 15.73 2.90 -19.27
CA ASN A 337 14.46 2.53 -18.64
C ASN A 337 13.36 2.41 -19.70
N ALA A 338 13.53 1.46 -20.60
CA ALA A 338 12.60 1.25 -21.70
C ALA A 338 11.27 0.62 -21.22
N TRP A 339 10.18 0.89 -21.95
CA TRP A 339 8.96 0.10 -21.80
C TRP A 339 9.24 -1.41 -22.08
N PRO A 340 8.67 -2.37 -21.36
CA PRO A 340 7.61 -2.24 -20.36
C PRO A 340 8.10 -2.18 -18.90
N GLU A 341 9.34 -1.77 -18.63
CA GLU A 341 9.79 -1.56 -17.26
C GLU A 341 8.94 -0.52 -16.51
N TRP A 342 8.93 -0.58 -15.19
CA TRP A 342 8.35 0.48 -14.38
C TRP A 342 9.02 1.84 -14.69
N PRO A 343 8.26 2.91 -14.97
CA PRO A 343 8.84 4.21 -15.33
C PRO A 343 9.53 4.85 -14.12
N ARG A 344 10.81 5.09 -14.23
CA ARG A 344 11.63 5.82 -13.25
C ARG A 344 11.63 7.30 -13.58
N VAL A 345 10.47 7.92 -13.49
CA VAL A 345 10.24 9.33 -13.82
C VAL A 345 9.75 10.10 -12.61
N ARG A 346 9.96 11.41 -12.61
CA ARG A 346 9.46 12.28 -11.55
C ARG A 346 7.93 12.26 -11.55
N LYS A 347 7.35 11.94 -10.40
CA LYS A 347 5.91 12.05 -10.14
C LYS A 347 5.69 13.12 -9.08
N THR A 348 4.67 13.91 -9.26
CA THR A 348 4.19 14.85 -8.23
C THR A 348 2.83 14.32 -7.76
N ASP A 349 2.80 13.78 -6.56
CA ASP A 349 1.60 13.20 -5.97
C ASP A 349 0.85 14.26 -5.14
N TYR A 350 -0.31 13.92 -4.62
CA TYR A 350 -1.25 14.85 -4.01
C TYR A 350 -0.64 15.74 -2.91
N GLY A 351 0.21 15.20 -2.02
CA GLY A 351 0.83 15.97 -0.94
C GLY A 351 1.83 17.00 -1.46
N GLN A 352 2.64 16.64 -2.49
CA GLN A 352 3.52 17.62 -3.13
C GLN A 352 2.73 18.68 -3.89
N GLN A 353 1.62 18.32 -4.58
CA GLN A 353 0.74 19.29 -5.25
C GLN A 353 0.17 20.30 -4.24
N GLU A 354 -0.29 19.79 -3.09
CA GLU A 354 -0.81 20.60 -1.98
C GLU A 354 0.27 21.51 -1.40
N ALA A 355 1.50 21.03 -1.21
CA ALA A 355 2.61 21.85 -0.77
C ALA A 355 2.95 22.97 -1.77
N ILE A 356 2.92 22.67 -3.07
CA ILE A 356 3.13 23.67 -4.14
C ILE A 356 2.05 24.73 -4.09
N ALA A 357 0.78 24.32 -3.97
CA ALA A 357 -0.35 25.26 -3.90
C ALA A 357 -0.30 26.17 -2.66
N MET A 358 0.06 25.60 -1.49
CA MET A 358 0.07 26.31 -0.23
C MET A 358 1.34 27.16 0.01
N PHE A 359 2.49 26.69 -0.43
CA PHE A 359 3.81 27.31 -0.13
C PHE A 359 4.55 27.82 -1.36
N GLY A 360 4.00 27.64 -2.59
CA GLY A 360 4.56 28.15 -3.83
C GLY A 360 5.79 27.38 -4.34
N ARG A 361 6.13 26.24 -3.74
CA ARG A 361 7.31 25.43 -4.13
C ARG A 361 7.12 23.95 -3.88
N ASP A 362 7.80 23.11 -4.66
CA ASP A 362 7.93 21.68 -4.40
C ASP A 362 8.65 21.49 -3.05
N PRO A 363 8.11 20.67 -2.12
CA PRO A 363 8.73 20.48 -0.81
C PRO A 363 9.97 19.60 -0.86
N ARG A 364 10.27 18.94 -1.98
CA ARG A 364 11.34 17.94 -2.09
C ARG A 364 12.71 18.59 -2.32
N GLU A 365 13.67 18.20 -1.48
CA GLU A 365 15.10 18.44 -1.64
C GLU A 365 15.79 17.12 -1.95
N TYR A 366 16.28 16.99 -3.19
CA TYR A 366 16.95 15.80 -3.68
C TYR A 366 18.43 15.78 -3.32
N GLN A 367 19.01 14.56 -3.30
CA GLN A 367 20.41 14.34 -2.96
C GLN A 367 20.77 14.94 -1.59
N THR A 368 19.92 14.69 -0.59
CA THR A 368 20.09 15.22 0.76
C THR A 368 19.84 14.16 1.81
N THR A 369 20.52 14.30 2.93
CA THR A 369 20.27 13.49 4.15
C THR A 369 20.51 14.32 5.40
N VAL A 370 19.93 13.88 6.51
CA VAL A 370 20.19 14.51 7.82
C VAL A 370 21.54 14.02 8.35
N LYS A 371 22.34 14.95 8.89
CA LYS A 371 23.59 14.69 9.58
C LYS A 371 23.47 14.83 11.11
N GLU A 372 22.61 15.73 11.57
CA GLU A 372 22.40 16.02 12.99
C GLU A 372 21.03 16.68 13.20
N PHE A 373 20.40 16.43 14.35
CA PHE A 373 19.23 17.18 14.81
C PHE A 373 19.62 18.13 15.94
N TYR A 374 19.06 19.33 15.92
CA TYR A 374 19.26 20.32 16.96
C TYR A 374 18.14 20.24 18.00
N LYS A 375 18.52 20.42 19.27
CA LYS A 375 17.59 20.46 20.40
C LYS A 375 17.57 21.86 21.01
N ASN A 376 16.38 22.30 21.42
CA ASN A 376 16.23 23.45 22.30
C ASN A 376 16.50 23.08 23.76
N GLU A 377 16.44 24.05 24.67
CA GLU A 377 16.65 23.85 26.11
C GLU A 377 15.65 22.88 26.76
N ALA A 378 14.46 22.72 26.17
CA ALA A 378 13.44 21.77 26.62
C ALA A 378 13.64 20.34 26.07
N GLY A 379 14.69 20.09 25.27
CA GLY A 379 14.96 18.79 24.67
C GLY A 379 14.15 18.48 23.40
N GLN A 380 13.40 19.45 22.89
CA GLN A 380 12.58 19.31 21.68
C GLN A 380 13.42 19.61 20.44
N VAL A 381 13.10 18.96 19.31
CA VAL A 381 13.71 19.27 18.02
C VAL A 381 13.38 20.71 17.60
N CYS A 382 14.41 21.46 17.21
CA CYS A 382 14.26 22.84 16.74
C CYS A 382 14.93 23.10 15.40
N GLY A 383 15.59 22.09 14.83
CA GLY A 383 16.23 22.15 13.53
C GLY A 383 17.04 20.91 13.19
N ALA A 384 17.63 20.92 12.01
CA ALA A 384 18.51 19.85 11.55
C ALA A 384 19.63 20.39 10.66
N LEU A 385 20.82 19.76 10.71
CA LEU A 385 21.90 19.93 9.76
C LEU A 385 21.71 18.91 8.62
N ILE A 386 21.59 19.42 7.41
CA ILE A 386 21.39 18.65 6.18
C ILE A 386 22.70 18.60 5.40
N ALA A 387 23.11 17.41 4.98
CA ALA A 387 24.25 17.20 4.09
C ALA A 387 23.78 16.98 2.65
N ARG A 388 24.45 17.63 1.69
CA ARG A 388 24.31 17.34 0.26
C ARG A 388 25.03 16.04 -0.08
N LEU A 389 24.43 15.28 -0.99
CA LEU A 389 24.95 13.99 -1.43
C LEU A 389 25.27 14.01 -2.93
N GLU A 390 26.22 13.19 -3.34
CA GLU A 390 26.49 12.87 -4.73
C GLU A 390 26.59 11.37 -4.95
N SER A 391 26.31 10.93 -6.18
CA SER A 391 26.41 9.51 -6.51
C SER A 391 27.84 9.17 -6.96
N LYS A 392 28.53 8.32 -6.18
CA LYS A 392 29.88 7.80 -6.51
C LYS A 392 29.87 6.28 -6.59
N VAL A 393 30.80 5.72 -7.36
CA VAL A 393 31.09 4.29 -7.35
C VAL A 393 32.16 4.02 -6.30
N VAL A 394 31.78 3.32 -5.23
CA VAL A 394 32.68 2.90 -4.14
C VAL A 394 32.66 1.36 -4.11
N ASP A 395 33.81 0.73 -4.21
CA ASP A 395 33.98 -0.72 -4.24
C ASP A 395 33.07 -1.43 -5.27
N GLY A 396 32.93 -0.83 -6.48
CA GLY A 396 32.10 -1.34 -7.56
C GLY A 396 30.59 -1.17 -7.38
N ARG A 397 30.15 -0.53 -6.30
CA ARG A 397 28.72 -0.24 -6.02
C ARG A 397 28.45 1.26 -6.08
N ARG A 398 27.35 1.64 -6.69
CA ARG A 398 26.90 3.03 -6.68
C ARG A 398 26.33 3.36 -5.30
N MET A 399 26.91 4.36 -4.66
CA MET A 399 26.53 4.84 -3.33
C MET A 399 26.33 6.36 -3.35
N MET A 400 25.44 6.84 -2.48
CA MET A 400 25.28 8.26 -2.19
C MET A 400 26.25 8.63 -1.09
N VAL A 401 27.16 9.58 -1.35
CA VAL A 401 28.18 10.02 -0.42
C VAL A 401 28.09 11.53 -0.18
N PRO A 402 28.42 12.04 1.03
CA PRO A 402 28.43 13.47 1.29
C PRO A 402 29.40 14.22 0.38
N THR A 403 28.98 15.39 -0.13
CA THR A 403 29.83 16.29 -0.93
C THR A 403 30.74 17.17 -0.06
N GLY A 404 30.40 17.33 1.22
CA GLY A 404 30.97 18.30 2.13
C GLY A 404 30.16 19.59 2.24
N GLU A 405 29.17 19.81 1.37
CA GLU A 405 28.25 20.94 1.48
C GLU A 405 27.15 20.59 2.51
N GLU A 406 26.88 21.54 3.39
CA GLU A 406 25.91 21.39 4.47
C GLU A 406 25.09 22.68 4.62
N PHE A 407 23.85 22.54 5.07
CA PHE A 407 22.97 23.66 5.40
C PHE A 407 22.05 23.32 6.56
N SER A 408 21.70 24.30 7.35
CA SER A 408 20.77 24.14 8.48
C SER A 408 19.35 24.50 8.08
N VAL A 409 18.39 23.77 8.64
CA VAL A 409 16.95 24.03 8.50
C VAL A 409 16.31 24.09 9.89
N GLU A 410 15.34 24.97 10.05
CA GLU A 410 14.49 25.00 11.24
C GLU A 410 13.35 24.01 11.06
N CYS A 411 13.08 23.21 12.08
CA CYS A 411 11.92 22.31 12.12
C CYS A 411 11.48 22.03 13.55
N ASP A 412 10.18 21.91 13.76
CA ASP A 412 9.55 21.65 15.07
C ASP A 412 8.94 20.24 15.12
N LEU A 413 8.93 19.55 13.99
CA LEU A 413 8.43 18.17 13.84
C LEU A 413 9.24 17.47 12.74
N VAL A 414 9.72 16.27 13.04
CA VAL A 414 10.44 15.42 12.08
C VAL A 414 9.70 14.10 11.90
N LEU A 415 9.49 13.70 10.65
CA LEU A 415 8.80 12.48 10.27
C LEU A 415 9.73 11.58 9.44
N ILE A 416 10.14 10.44 10.00
CA ILE A 416 11.08 9.50 9.36
C ILE A 416 10.29 8.50 8.52
N ALA A 417 10.34 8.65 7.20
CA ALA A 417 9.71 7.81 6.18
C ALA A 417 10.75 7.02 5.37
N ALA A 418 11.80 6.52 6.01
CA ALA A 418 12.98 5.89 5.39
C ALA A 418 12.79 4.39 5.04
N GLY A 419 11.57 3.86 5.11
CA GLY A 419 11.22 2.45 4.84
C GLY A 419 11.46 1.54 6.03
N PHE A 420 11.47 0.21 5.78
CA PHE A 420 11.52 -0.83 6.81
C PHE A 420 12.71 -1.77 6.61
N LEU A 421 13.12 -2.44 7.71
CA LEU A 421 14.22 -3.41 7.76
C LEU A 421 13.73 -4.87 7.88
N GLY A 422 12.49 -5.14 7.54
CA GLY A 422 11.86 -6.45 7.70
C GLY A 422 10.72 -6.45 8.73
N CYS A 423 10.33 -7.63 9.20
CA CYS A 423 9.29 -7.77 10.23
C CYS A 423 9.85 -7.52 11.64
N GLU A 424 8.95 -7.25 12.59
CA GLU A 424 9.27 -7.31 14.01
C GLU A 424 9.51 -8.78 14.39
N SER A 425 10.62 -9.08 15.09
CA SER A 425 11.07 -10.46 15.33
C SER A 425 10.25 -11.23 16.36
N TYR A 426 9.59 -10.53 17.30
CA TYR A 426 8.95 -11.19 18.44
C TYR A 426 7.88 -12.25 18.07
N VAL A 427 7.13 -12.04 16.98
CA VAL A 427 6.16 -13.05 16.49
C VAL A 427 6.90 -14.27 15.94
N ALA A 428 7.97 -14.04 15.15
CA ALA A 428 8.79 -15.12 14.60
C ALA A 428 9.44 -15.93 15.72
N GLU A 429 9.97 -15.26 16.75
CA GLU A 429 10.55 -15.86 17.93
C GLU A 429 9.52 -16.68 18.72
N ALA A 430 8.31 -16.14 18.93
CA ALA A 430 7.23 -16.82 19.63
C ALA A 430 6.80 -18.12 18.94
N PHE A 431 6.81 -18.17 17.60
CA PHE A 431 6.52 -19.37 16.82
C PHE A 431 7.75 -20.26 16.63
N GLY A 432 8.96 -19.81 16.91
CA GLY A 432 10.22 -20.53 16.69
C GLY A 432 10.53 -20.72 15.20
N VAL A 433 10.13 -19.79 14.33
CA VAL A 433 10.38 -19.84 12.87
C VAL A 433 11.70 -19.18 12.52
N ASP A 434 12.39 -19.70 11.52
CA ASP A 434 13.67 -19.18 11.04
C ASP A 434 13.51 -17.83 10.35
N MET A 435 14.53 -16.98 10.50
CA MET A 435 14.61 -15.65 9.88
C MET A 435 15.70 -15.60 8.81
N THR A 436 15.45 -14.85 7.76
CA THR A 436 16.45 -14.52 6.75
C THR A 436 17.43 -13.44 7.26
N PRO A 437 18.63 -13.31 6.68
CA PRO A 437 19.56 -12.21 7.01
C PRO A 437 18.98 -10.81 6.75
N ARG A 438 17.88 -10.71 6.00
CA ARG A 438 17.17 -9.44 5.70
C ARG A 438 16.10 -9.09 6.73
N GLY A 439 15.94 -9.89 7.79
CA GLY A 439 14.95 -9.67 8.84
C GLY A 439 13.51 -10.04 8.46
N ASN A 440 13.33 -10.95 7.51
CA ASN A 440 12.04 -11.52 7.13
C ASN A 440 11.97 -12.99 7.56
N VAL A 441 10.79 -13.55 7.71
CA VAL A 441 10.63 -14.99 7.99
C VAL A 441 11.08 -15.79 6.77
N ALA A 442 11.90 -16.83 7.02
CA ALA A 442 12.35 -17.75 6.01
C ALA A 442 11.25 -18.77 5.66
N ASP A 443 11.16 -19.13 4.39
CA ASP A 443 10.15 -20.06 3.90
C ASP A 443 10.64 -20.94 2.75
N VAL A 444 9.92 -22.05 2.55
CA VAL A 444 9.95 -22.83 1.32
C VAL A 444 8.52 -22.93 0.80
N LYS A 445 8.22 -22.22 -0.30
CA LYS A 445 6.86 -22.15 -0.86
C LYS A 445 5.80 -21.81 0.20
N TYR A 446 6.04 -20.74 0.94
CA TYR A 446 5.20 -20.22 2.03
C TYR A 446 5.17 -21.04 3.33
N ALA A 447 5.68 -22.29 3.37
CA ALA A 447 5.84 -23.05 4.60
C ALA A 447 7.10 -22.62 5.35
N THR A 448 6.98 -22.39 6.66
CA THR A 448 8.11 -22.03 7.54
C THR A 448 8.87 -23.26 8.01
N SER A 449 9.92 -23.06 8.82
CA SER A 449 10.65 -24.15 9.48
C SER A 449 9.83 -24.91 10.55
N GLN A 450 8.66 -24.38 10.93
CA GLN A 450 7.78 -25.02 11.91
C GLN A 450 6.59 -25.71 11.24
N PRO A 451 6.24 -26.93 11.66
CA PRO A 451 5.07 -27.64 11.13
C PRO A 451 3.79 -26.82 11.32
N LYS A 452 2.87 -26.88 10.36
CA LYS A 452 1.58 -26.18 10.34
C LYS A 452 1.67 -24.64 10.31
N VAL A 453 2.85 -24.05 10.32
CA VAL A 453 3.05 -22.58 10.32
C VAL A 453 3.49 -22.11 8.95
N PHE A 454 2.73 -21.20 8.37
CA PHE A 454 2.96 -20.60 7.06
C PHE A 454 3.19 -19.10 7.19
N VAL A 455 3.75 -18.48 6.14
CA VAL A 455 4.01 -17.03 6.14
C VAL A 455 3.76 -16.44 4.76
N CYS A 456 3.23 -15.20 4.70
CA CYS A 456 3.07 -14.48 3.45
C CYS A 456 3.12 -12.96 3.61
N GLY A 457 3.10 -12.28 2.47
CA GLY A 457 3.13 -10.83 2.38
C GLY A 457 4.48 -10.25 2.81
N ASP A 458 4.44 -9.02 3.33
CA ASP A 458 5.69 -8.31 3.64
C ASP A 458 6.50 -8.95 4.79
N MET A 459 5.88 -9.79 5.62
CA MET A 459 6.60 -10.56 6.66
C MET A 459 7.56 -11.58 6.05
N ARG A 460 7.26 -12.09 4.88
CA ARG A 460 8.05 -13.02 4.08
C ARG A 460 8.95 -12.30 3.06
N ARG A 461 8.35 -11.38 2.29
CA ARG A 461 8.97 -10.71 1.14
C ARG A 461 9.81 -9.49 1.51
N GLY A 462 9.51 -8.85 2.62
CA GLY A 462 9.87 -7.48 2.92
C GLY A 462 8.82 -6.49 2.36
N GLN A 463 8.99 -5.21 2.64
CA GLN A 463 8.04 -4.17 2.21
C GLN A 463 7.77 -4.25 0.70
N SER A 464 6.49 -4.21 0.32
CA SER A 464 6.07 -4.38 -1.07
C SER A 464 4.75 -3.64 -1.38
N LEU A 465 4.25 -3.79 -2.59
CA LEU A 465 2.99 -3.19 -3.01
C LEU A 465 1.79 -4.02 -2.54
N VAL A 466 0.64 -3.37 -2.35
CA VAL A 466 -0.62 -4.03 -1.97
C VAL A 466 -0.97 -5.22 -2.86
N VAL A 467 -0.73 -5.11 -4.16
CA VAL A 467 -0.98 -6.19 -5.13
C VAL A 467 -0.10 -7.42 -4.91
N TRP A 468 1.12 -7.24 -4.40
CA TRP A 468 1.99 -8.35 -4.00
C TRP A 468 1.51 -9.01 -2.72
N ALA A 469 1.07 -8.23 -1.73
CA ALA A 469 0.52 -8.76 -0.50
C ALA A 469 -0.73 -9.61 -0.78
N LEU A 470 -1.63 -9.14 -1.66
CA LEU A 470 -2.82 -9.88 -2.10
C LEU A 470 -2.45 -11.13 -2.90
N ARG A 471 -1.46 -11.05 -3.80
CA ARG A 471 -0.97 -12.19 -4.59
C ARG A 471 -0.42 -13.29 -3.68
N GLU A 472 0.47 -12.93 -2.76
CA GLU A 472 1.05 -13.90 -1.84
C GLU A 472 0.01 -14.50 -0.91
N GLY A 473 -0.97 -13.71 -0.47
CA GLY A 473 -2.10 -14.24 0.30
C GLY A 473 -2.89 -15.30 -0.46
N ARG A 474 -3.16 -15.06 -1.76
CA ARG A 474 -3.81 -16.04 -2.65
C ARG A 474 -2.98 -17.32 -2.79
N ASP A 475 -1.70 -17.16 -3.11
CA ASP A 475 -0.81 -18.29 -3.36
C ASP A 475 -0.59 -19.11 -2.06
N THR A 476 -0.50 -18.44 -0.90
CA THR A 476 -0.40 -19.10 0.42
C THR A 476 -1.67 -19.86 0.78
N ALA A 477 -2.85 -19.31 0.47
CA ALA A 477 -4.11 -20.00 0.73
C ALA A 477 -4.18 -21.35 0.01
N ALA A 478 -3.71 -21.41 -1.25
CA ALA A 478 -3.63 -22.67 -2.00
C ALA A 478 -2.67 -23.68 -1.35
N VAL A 479 -1.51 -23.24 -0.88
CA VAL A 479 -0.54 -24.11 -0.19
C VAL A 479 -1.09 -24.63 1.14
N VAL A 480 -1.78 -23.79 1.90
CA VAL A 480 -2.41 -24.19 3.17
C VAL A 480 -3.55 -25.18 2.93
N ASP A 481 -4.42 -24.93 1.93
CA ASP A 481 -5.51 -25.85 1.58
C ASP A 481 -4.96 -27.21 1.15
N GLU A 482 -3.94 -27.24 0.28
CA GLU A 482 -3.28 -28.47 -0.14
C GLU A 482 -2.69 -29.23 1.05
N SER A 483 -2.04 -28.53 1.99
CA SER A 483 -1.50 -29.14 3.21
C SER A 483 -2.58 -29.75 4.11
N LEU A 484 -3.76 -29.13 4.19
CA LEU A 484 -4.86 -29.57 5.06
C LEU A 484 -5.71 -30.68 4.43
N MET A 485 -5.85 -30.68 3.12
CA MET A 485 -6.79 -31.53 2.38
C MET A 485 -6.11 -32.59 1.50
N GLY A 486 -4.80 -32.47 1.26
CA GLY A 486 -4.06 -33.30 0.32
C GLY A 486 -4.21 -32.89 -1.16
N TYR A 487 -5.03 -31.88 -1.44
CA TYR A 487 -5.23 -31.25 -2.76
C TYR A 487 -5.82 -29.87 -2.60
N THR A 488 -5.78 -29.03 -3.63
CA THR A 488 -6.41 -27.72 -3.63
C THR A 488 -7.17 -27.45 -4.93
N ASN A 489 -8.22 -26.64 -4.82
CA ASN A 489 -8.99 -26.07 -5.95
C ASN A 489 -8.85 -24.53 -6.03
N LEU A 490 -7.97 -23.93 -5.20
CA LEU A 490 -7.76 -22.48 -5.12
C LEU A 490 -6.81 -21.97 -6.20
#